data_2b1d78afa411941efce5d0a337d82323
#
_entry.id   2b1d78afa411941efce5d0a337d82323
#
_cell.length_a   1.000
_cell.length_b   1.000
_cell.length_c   1.000
_cell.angle_alpha   90.00
_cell.angle_beta   90.00
_cell.angle_gamma   90.00
#
_symmetry.space_group_name_H-M   'P 1'
#
loop_
_entity.id
_entity.type
_entity.pdbx_description
1 polymer ?
#
loop_
_entity_poly.entity_id
_entity_poly.type
_entity_poly.pdbx_seq_one_letter_code
_entity_poly.pdbx_strand_id
1 'polypeptide(L)'
;MFAFSGTASAQFLNIQLDVEPEVDTMIEQSLNFGQVVSNTGEVNIGLGDTNMGIFRVSALRSQKLLITVEHSNELRSVSNSNNATIPFDIEAAYTNFGVNDYRQSTPFTSVIEEVLIEGPPINPTATWSSAYVYIYGSIDIGNIPSDIYTGEVQITIVYE
;
A
#
# COMPACT_ATOMS: atom_id res chain seq x y z
N MET A 1 43.53 28.54 -15.75
CA MET A 1 43.00 27.83 -15.86
C MET A 1 42.34 26.98 -15.50
N PHE A 2 42.43 26.80 -15.33
CA PHE A 2 41.74 25.97 -15.27
C PHE A 2 41.19 25.03 -14.91
N ALA A 3 41.24 25.15 -14.32
CA ALA A 3 40.68 24.38 -13.99
C ALA A 3 39.79 23.64 -14.18
N PHE A 4 40.19 23.64 -14.63
CA PHE A 4 39.24 23.03 -14.77
C PHE A 4 39.08 21.84 -14.64
N SER A 5 39.16 21.85 -14.41
CA SER A 5 39.50 20.53 -14.70
C SER A 5 39.08 19.54 -13.65
N GLY A 6 39.31 19.76 -12.45
CA GLY A 6 38.94 18.86 -11.40
C GLY A 6 37.45 18.57 -11.37
N THR A 7 36.69 19.52 -11.82
CA THR A 7 35.25 19.33 -11.91
C THR A 7 34.81 18.23 -12.84
N ALA A 8 35.55 18.00 -13.89
CA ALA A 8 35.21 16.94 -14.83
C ALA A 8 35.24 15.55 -14.20
N SER A 9 36.18 15.30 -13.35
CA SER A 9 36.33 13.98 -12.74
C SER A 9 35.20 13.68 -11.73
N ALA A 10 34.67 14.67 -11.06
CA ALA A 10 33.57 14.48 -10.15
C ALA A 10 32.29 14.03 -10.85
N GLN A 11 32.09 14.49 -12.08
CA GLN A 11 30.92 14.15 -12.88
C GLN A 11 30.84 12.67 -13.21
N PHE A 12 31.98 12.04 -13.45
CA PHE A 12 31.97 10.60 -13.76
C PHE A 12 31.48 9.74 -12.63
N LEU A 13 31.82 10.08 -11.42
CA LEU A 13 31.43 9.31 -10.26
C LEU A 13 29.93 9.38 -10.03
N ASN A 14 29.34 10.50 -10.27
CA ASN A 14 27.92 10.70 -10.07
C ASN A 14 27.09 9.83 -11.03
N ILE A 15 27.51 9.74 -12.26
CA ILE A 15 26.79 8.97 -13.27
C ILE A 15 26.75 7.48 -12.93
N GLN A 16 27.78 6.97 -12.31
CA GLN A 16 27.88 5.55 -12.00
C GLN A 16 27.05 5.10 -10.81
N LEU A 17 26.58 6.02 -10.00
CA LEU A 17 25.87 5.72 -8.76
C LEU A 17 24.35 5.75 -8.91
N ASP A 18 23.85 6.20 -10.05
CA ASP A 18 22.42 6.52 -10.21
C ASP A 18 21.60 5.39 -10.80
N VAL A 19 22.07 4.17 -10.72
CA VAL A 19 21.33 3.04 -11.27
C VAL A 19 20.56 2.35 -10.15
N GLU A 20 19.51 2.98 -9.70
CA GLU A 20 18.54 2.34 -8.82
C GLU A 20 17.28 2.00 -9.58
N PRO A 21 16.74 0.79 -9.40
CA PRO A 21 15.47 0.45 -10.02
C PRO A 21 14.36 1.29 -9.42
N GLU A 22 13.50 1.82 -10.26
CA GLU A 22 12.31 2.55 -9.82
C GLU A 22 11.22 1.60 -9.38
N VAL A 23 10.46 2.05 -8.38
CA VAL A 23 9.19 1.44 -8.00
C VAL A 23 8.08 2.39 -8.43
N ASP A 24 7.15 1.90 -9.23
CA ASP A 24 5.95 2.64 -9.56
C ASP A 24 4.80 2.16 -8.67
N THR A 25 4.08 3.09 -8.10
CA THR A 25 3.00 2.79 -7.15
C THR A 25 1.71 3.48 -7.53
N MET A 26 0.58 2.80 -7.32
CA MET A 26 -0.73 3.34 -7.63
C MET A 26 -1.78 2.83 -6.64
N ILE A 27 -2.62 3.72 -6.15
CA ILE A 27 -3.85 3.35 -5.45
C ILE A 27 -4.89 3.05 -6.53
N GLU A 28 -5.23 1.79 -6.71
CA GLU A 28 -6.27 1.40 -7.67
C GLU A 28 -7.66 1.53 -7.06
N GLN A 29 -7.78 1.28 -5.78
CA GLN A 29 -9.04 1.39 -5.05
C GLN A 29 -8.77 1.70 -3.58
N SER A 30 -9.48 2.68 -3.04
CA SER A 30 -9.44 2.99 -1.61
C SER A 30 -10.35 2.07 -0.81
N LEU A 31 -9.97 1.74 0.42
CA LEU A 31 -10.84 1.05 1.36
C LEU A 31 -11.99 1.98 1.74
N ASN A 32 -13.23 1.51 1.60
CA ASN A 32 -14.41 2.34 1.81
C ASN A 32 -15.53 1.57 2.52
N PHE A 33 -15.82 1.94 3.75
CA PHE A 33 -16.91 1.35 4.54
C PHE A 33 -18.30 1.85 4.14
N GLY A 34 -18.38 2.82 3.24
CA GLY A 34 -19.65 3.35 2.75
C GLY A 34 -20.40 4.17 3.79
N GLN A 35 -21.71 4.19 3.64
CA GLN A 35 -22.61 4.87 4.57
C GLN A 35 -23.13 3.87 5.60
N VAL A 36 -22.99 4.22 6.87
CA VAL A 36 -23.41 3.38 7.98
C VAL A 36 -24.23 4.19 8.97
N VAL A 37 -25.05 3.49 9.72
CA VAL A 37 -25.94 4.11 10.73
C VAL A 37 -25.26 4.08 12.10
N SER A 38 -25.43 5.13 12.89
CA SER A 38 -24.98 5.17 14.29
C SER A 38 -25.50 3.95 15.06
N ASN A 39 -24.68 3.39 15.92
CA ASN A 39 -24.96 2.18 16.71
C ASN A 39 -25.12 0.90 15.88
N THR A 40 -24.60 0.85 14.66
CA THR A 40 -24.62 -0.38 13.86
C THR A 40 -23.77 -1.49 14.46
N GLY A 41 -22.72 -1.13 15.21
CA GLY A 41 -21.74 -2.08 15.72
C GLY A 41 -20.66 -2.35 14.69
N GLU A 42 -20.17 -3.57 14.63
CA GLU A 42 -19.09 -3.94 13.73
C GLU A 42 -19.54 -3.99 12.28
N VAL A 43 -18.77 -3.31 11.42
CA VAL A 43 -18.89 -3.38 9.96
C VAL A 43 -17.58 -3.90 9.42
N ASN A 44 -17.63 -4.96 8.63
CA ASN A 44 -16.44 -5.66 8.13
C ASN A 44 -16.41 -5.65 6.61
N ILE A 45 -15.24 -5.31 6.07
CA ILE A 45 -14.90 -5.48 4.66
C ILE A 45 -13.87 -6.59 4.60
N GLY A 46 -14.26 -7.73 4.05
CA GLY A 46 -13.39 -8.89 3.93
C GLY A 46 -12.53 -8.86 2.67
N LEU A 47 -11.57 -9.76 2.62
CA LEU A 47 -10.75 -9.98 1.43
C LEU A 47 -11.65 -10.43 0.27
N GLY A 48 -11.61 -9.69 -0.82
CA GLY A 48 -12.45 -9.94 -1.99
C GLY A 48 -13.74 -9.15 -2.02
N ASP A 49 -14.01 -8.35 -1.01
CA ASP A 49 -15.13 -7.40 -1.03
C ASP A 49 -14.87 -6.32 -2.08
N THR A 50 -15.95 -5.84 -2.71
CA THR A 50 -15.86 -4.79 -3.72
C THR A 50 -15.37 -3.45 -3.17
N ASN A 51 -15.41 -3.27 -1.86
CA ASN A 51 -14.99 -2.04 -1.19
C ASN A 51 -13.63 -2.15 -0.50
N MET A 52 -12.92 -3.27 -0.65
CA MET A 52 -11.57 -3.38 -0.11
C MET A 52 -10.60 -2.44 -0.82
N GLY A 53 -9.53 -2.04 -0.14
CA GLY A 53 -8.47 -1.26 -0.74
C GLY A 53 -7.58 -2.12 -1.64
N ILE A 54 -7.12 -1.57 -2.74
CA ILE A 54 -6.17 -2.22 -3.66
C ILE A 54 -5.07 -1.24 -4.00
N PHE A 55 -3.86 -1.62 -3.69
CA PHE A 55 -2.66 -0.85 -3.95
C PHE A 55 -1.73 -1.67 -4.85
N ARG A 56 -1.30 -1.08 -5.97
CA ARG A 56 -0.41 -1.75 -6.92
C ARG A 56 1.01 -1.20 -6.80
N VAL A 57 1.95 -2.11 -6.80
CA VAL A 57 3.39 -1.82 -6.83
C VAL A 57 3.97 -2.49 -8.05
N SER A 58 4.60 -1.73 -8.93
CA SER A 58 5.31 -2.27 -10.10
C SER A 58 6.80 -2.11 -9.89
N ALA A 59 7.53 -3.19 -10.08
CA ALA A 59 8.97 -3.24 -9.88
C ALA A 59 9.62 -4.24 -10.85
N LEU A 60 10.94 -4.26 -10.86
CA LEU A 60 11.66 -5.25 -11.64
C LEU A 60 11.41 -6.66 -11.08
N ARG A 61 11.24 -7.60 -11.97
CA ARG A 61 11.16 -9.02 -11.61
C ARG A 61 12.42 -9.46 -10.85
N SER A 62 12.24 -10.31 -9.88
CA SER A 62 13.28 -10.82 -8.98
C SER A 62 13.80 -9.79 -7.96
N GLN A 63 13.18 -8.62 -7.89
CA GLN A 63 13.46 -7.69 -6.80
C GLN A 63 12.71 -8.12 -5.54
N LYS A 64 13.36 -7.92 -4.42
CA LYS A 64 12.75 -8.06 -3.10
C LYS A 64 12.35 -6.69 -2.60
N LEU A 65 11.13 -6.59 -2.16
CA LEU A 65 10.58 -5.37 -1.59
C LEU A 65 10.20 -5.63 -0.13
N LEU A 66 10.55 -4.70 0.73
CA LEU A 66 9.97 -4.63 2.07
C LEU A 66 8.76 -3.71 1.99
N ILE A 67 7.59 -4.27 2.21
CA ILE A 67 6.32 -3.54 2.20
C ILE A 67 5.85 -3.41 3.64
N THR A 68 5.73 -2.18 4.10
CA THR A 68 5.21 -1.86 5.43
C THR A 68 3.81 -1.30 5.30
N VAL A 69 2.87 -1.84 6.07
CA VAL A 69 1.48 -1.36 6.12
C VAL A 69 1.19 -0.92 7.55
N GLU A 70 0.93 0.38 7.71
CA GLU A 70 0.60 0.98 9.00
C GLU A 70 -0.74 1.71 8.87
N HIS A 71 -1.46 1.85 9.96
CA HIS A 71 -2.74 2.52 9.96
C HIS A 71 -3.00 3.28 11.25
N SER A 72 -3.88 4.27 11.19
CA SER A 72 -4.43 4.90 12.37
C SER A 72 -5.31 3.91 13.13
N ASN A 73 -5.38 4.04 14.46
CA ASN A 73 -6.17 3.13 15.28
C ASN A 73 -7.67 3.46 15.25
N GLU A 74 -8.01 4.62 14.73
CA GLU A 74 -9.39 5.10 14.75
C GLU A 74 -9.66 6.05 13.58
N LEU A 75 -10.91 6.10 13.16
CA LEU A 75 -11.40 7.10 12.22
C LEU A 75 -11.83 8.34 13.02
N ARG A 76 -11.62 9.52 12.45
CA ARG A 76 -11.97 10.80 13.04
C ARG A 76 -12.80 11.64 12.10
N SER A 77 -13.59 12.54 12.66
CA SER A 77 -14.39 13.50 11.91
C SER A 77 -13.49 14.37 11.02
N VAL A 78 -13.80 14.44 9.74
CA VAL A 78 -13.10 15.27 8.76
C VAL A 78 -13.22 16.76 9.09
N SER A 79 -14.37 17.18 9.55
CA SER A 79 -14.66 18.60 9.86
C SER A 79 -14.14 19.03 11.22
N ASN A 80 -13.64 18.09 12.06
CA ASN A 80 -13.34 18.34 13.47
C ASN A 80 -14.52 18.94 14.26
N SER A 81 -15.75 18.71 13.79
CA SER A 81 -16.95 19.25 14.42
C SER A 81 -17.32 18.53 15.70
N ASN A 82 -16.73 17.36 15.93
CA ASN A 82 -16.94 16.57 17.13
C ASN A 82 -15.67 15.76 17.46
N ASN A 83 -15.63 15.22 18.69
CA ASN A 83 -14.51 14.42 19.17
C ASN A 83 -14.77 12.91 19.11
N ALA A 84 -15.86 12.50 18.47
CA ALA A 84 -16.17 11.07 18.33
C ALA A 84 -15.15 10.40 17.44
N THR A 85 -14.81 9.17 17.78
CA THR A 85 -13.90 8.32 17.02
C THR A 85 -14.55 6.96 16.77
N ILE A 86 -14.11 6.31 15.71
CA ILE A 86 -14.57 4.97 15.36
C ILE A 86 -13.36 4.05 15.40
N PRO A 87 -13.31 3.02 16.25
CA PRO A 87 -12.23 2.05 16.24
C PRO A 87 -12.09 1.42 14.86
N PHE A 88 -10.85 1.31 14.40
CA PHE A 88 -10.50 0.90 13.05
C PHE A 88 -9.34 -0.07 13.10
N ASP A 89 -9.52 -1.23 12.49
CA ASP A 89 -8.49 -2.25 12.40
C ASP A 89 -8.43 -2.79 10.98
N ILE A 90 -7.23 -3.08 10.50
CA ILE A 90 -7.02 -3.57 9.16
C ILE A 90 -6.14 -4.81 9.14
N GLU A 91 -6.32 -5.57 8.08
CA GLU A 91 -5.47 -6.66 7.66
C GLU A 91 -5.01 -6.41 6.23
N ALA A 92 -3.93 -7.05 5.86
CA ALA A 92 -3.39 -6.94 4.52
C ALA A 92 -3.04 -8.32 3.95
N ALA A 93 -3.12 -8.42 2.63
CA ALA A 93 -2.65 -9.58 1.88
C ALA A 93 -2.05 -9.09 0.57
N TYR A 94 -1.25 -9.92 -0.10
CA TYR A 94 -0.63 -9.52 -1.35
C TYR A 94 -0.58 -10.66 -2.37
N THR A 95 -0.53 -10.27 -3.64
CA THR A 95 -0.04 -11.12 -4.73
C THR A 95 1.22 -10.50 -5.30
N ASN A 96 2.12 -11.29 -5.87
CA ASN A 96 3.45 -10.83 -6.28
C ASN A 96 3.84 -11.25 -7.71
N PHE A 97 2.89 -11.78 -8.47
CA PHE A 97 3.15 -12.38 -9.79
C PHE A 97 2.41 -11.66 -10.93
N GLY A 98 2.17 -10.38 -10.80
CA GLY A 98 1.63 -9.53 -11.86
C GLY A 98 0.14 -9.68 -12.13
N VAL A 99 -0.60 -10.39 -11.27
CA VAL A 99 -2.04 -10.60 -11.45
C VAL A 99 -2.80 -10.09 -10.23
N ASN A 100 -3.84 -9.31 -10.48
CA ASN A 100 -4.76 -8.85 -9.45
C ASN A 100 -5.81 -9.93 -9.18
N ASP A 101 -5.46 -10.93 -8.39
CA ASP A 101 -6.35 -11.99 -7.98
C ASP A 101 -6.22 -12.28 -6.49
N TYR A 102 -7.07 -11.66 -5.70
CA TYR A 102 -7.05 -11.79 -4.23
C TYR A 102 -7.18 -13.24 -3.75
N ARG A 103 -7.76 -14.14 -4.55
CA ARG A 103 -7.93 -15.55 -4.18
C ARG A 103 -6.60 -16.30 -4.12
N GLN A 104 -5.57 -15.75 -4.74
CA GLN A 104 -4.21 -16.29 -4.72
C GLN A 104 -3.28 -15.45 -3.85
N SER A 105 -3.83 -14.59 -3.01
CA SER A 105 -3.04 -13.72 -2.17
C SER A 105 -2.49 -14.44 -0.94
N THR A 106 -1.38 -13.94 -0.45
CA THR A 106 -0.74 -14.36 0.80
C THR A 106 -1.01 -13.29 1.85
N PRO A 107 -1.53 -13.64 3.02
CA PRO A 107 -1.76 -12.65 4.08
C PRO A 107 -0.43 -12.15 4.65
N PHE A 108 -0.41 -10.89 5.06
CA PHE A 108 0.70 -10.35 5.84
C PHE A 108 0.71 -11.03 7.22
N THR A 109 1.89 -11.42 7.66
CA THR A 109 2.09 -12.02 8.99
C THR A 109 2.55 -11.01 10.02
N SER A 110 2.99 -9.85 9.56
CA SER A 110 3.40 -8.74 10.41
C SER A 110 3.17 -7.41 9.68
N VAL A 111 3.49 -6.31 10.35
CA VAL A 111 3.40 -4.96 9.77
C VAL A 111 4.33 -4.81 8.54
N ILE A 112 5.44 -5.55 8.53
CA ILE A 112 6.41 -5.54 7.44
C ILE A 112 6.43 -6.92 6.81
N GLU A 113 6.34 -6.98 5.49
CA GLU A 113 6.41 -8.22 4.73
C GLU A 113 7.47 -8.11 3.64
N GLU A 114 8.29 -9.16 3.48
CA GLU A 114 9.23 -9.27 2.36
C GLU A 114 8.52 -9.89 1.17
N VAL A 115 8.49 -9.19 0.07
CA VAL A 115 7.78 -9.62 -1.14
C VAL A 115 8.76 -9.71 -2.31
N LEU A 116 8.95 -10.92 -2.83
CA LEU A 116 9.71 -11.14 -4.05
C LEU A 116 8.81 -10.92 -5.26
N ILE A 117 9.20 -10.04 -6.16
CA ILE A 117 8.43 -9.77 -7.39
C ILE A 117 8.67 -10.88 -8.41
N GLU A 118 7.63 -11.58 -8.76
CA GLU A 118 7.65 -12.68 -9.74
C GLU A 118 7.01 -12.26 -11.06
N GLY A 119 7.40 -12.91 -12.14
CA GLY A 119 6.83 -12.64 -13.46
C GLY A 119 5.38 -13.14 -13.57
N PRO A 120 4.55 -12.48 -14.40
CA PRO A 120 3.19 -12.91 -14.61
C PRO A 120 3.13 -14.26 -15.33
N PRO A 121 2.09 -15.07 -15.09
CA PRO A 121 1.99 -16.42 -15.65
C PRO A 121 2.05 -16.47 -17.17
N ILE A 122 1.49 -15.48 -17.85
CA ILE A 122 1.50 -15.41 -19.31
C ILE A 122 2.84 -14.94 -19.89
N ASN A 123 3.68 -14.29 -19.10
CA ASN A 123 5.01 -13.86 -19.51
C ASN A 123 5.95 -13.87 -18.31
N PRO A 124 6.35 -15.05 -17.83
CA PRO A 124 7.15 -15.17 -16.60
C PRO A 124 8.55 -14.57 -16.72
N THR A 125 9.01 -14.25 -17.93
CA THR A 125 10.32 -13.61 -18.17
C THR A 125 10.21 -12.10 -18.37
N ALA A 126 9.04 -11.51 -18.17
CA ALA A 126 8.88 -10.06 -18.25
C ALA A 126 9.84 -9.35 -17.29
N THR A 127 10.43 -8.26 -17.77
CA THR A 127 11.37 -7.47 -16.98
C THR A 127 10.69 -6.80 -15.79
N TRP A 128 9.45 -6.33 -15.98
CA TRP A 128 8.64 -5.69 -14.97
C TRP A 128 7.45 -6.56 -14.61
N SER A 129 7.06 -6.50 -13.36
CA SER A 129 5.88 -7.17 -12.85
C SER A 129 5.27 -6.35 -11.72
N SER A 130 4.10 -6.76 -11.26
CA SER A 130 3.41 -6.02 -10.20
C SER A 130 3.07 -6.92 -9.02
N ALA A 131 3.14 -6.34 -7.84
CA ALA A 131 2.48 -6.86 -6.66
C ALA A 131 1.21 -6.05 -6.41
N TYR A 132 0.20 -6.71 -5.89
CA TYR A 132 -1.04 -6.06 -5.45
C TYR A 132 -1.18 -6.28 -3.96
N VAL A 133 -1.37 -5.21 -3.22
CA VAL A 133 -1.61 -5.24 -1.78
C VAL A 133 -3.09 -4.96 -1.56
N TYR A 134 -3.75 -5.89 -0.90
CA TYR A 134 -5.17 -5.81 -0.56
C TYR A 134 -5.30 -5.37 0.88
N ILE A 135 -6.09 -4.33 1.13
CA ILE A 135 -6.34 -3.78 2.45
C ILE A 135 -7.82 -3.96 2.77
N TYR A 136 -8.09 -4.62 3.86
CA TYR A 136 -9.44 -4.93 4.32
C TYR A 136 -9.48 -4.89 5.84
N GLY A 137 -10.65 -4.95 6.44
CA GLY A 137 -10.73 -4.88 7.88
C GLY A 137 -12.09 -4.46 8.39
N SER A 138 -12.13 -3.93 9.60
CA SER A 138 -13.37 -3.63 10.30
C SER A 138 -13.33 -2.29 11.03
N ILE A 139 -14.52 -1.76 11.22
CA ILE A 139 -14.78 -0.62 12.10
C ILE A 139 -15.89 -1.01 13.08
N ASP A 140 -15.90 -0.39 14.25
CA ASP A 140 -16.93 -0.62 15.26
C ASP A 140 -17.67 0.68 15.54
N ILE A 141 -18.93 0.75 15.11
CA ILE A 141 -19.72 1.98 15.13
C ILE A 141 -20.61 2.02 16.35
N GLY A 142 -20.22 2.87 17.27
CA GLY A 142 -21.00 3.17 18.46
C GLY A 142 -21.99 4.32 18.23
N ASN A 143 -22.34 4.99 19.32
CA ASN A 143 -23.22 6.15 19.28
C ASN A 143 -22.40 7.40 18.91
N ILE A 144 -22.37 7.73 17.64
CA ILE A 144 -21.58 8.82 17.08
C ILE A 144 -22.47 9.81 16.32
N PRO A 145 -22.09 11.10 16.27
CA PRO A 145 -22.80 12.09 15.46
C PRO A 145 -22.69 11.77 13.96
N SER A 146 -23.68 12.24 13.21
CA SER A 146 -23.65 12.16 11.74
C SER A 146 -22.55 13.08 11.22
N ASP A 147 -21.56 12.48 10.56
CA ASP A 147 -20.41 13.19 9.97
C ASP A 147 -19.69 12.25 8.99
N ILE A 148 -18.64 12.77 8.36
CA ILE A 148 -17.72 11.98 7.57
C ILE A 148 -16.50 11.67 8.44
N TYR A 149 -16.18 10.39 8.57
CA TYR A 149 -15.06 9.91 9.35
C TYR A 149 -14.01 9.28 8.44
N THR A 150 -12.76 9.62 8.67
CA THR A 150 -11.63 9.09 7.89
C THR A 150 -10.52 8.61 8.80
N GLY A 151 -9.79 7.64 8.33
CA GLY A 151 -8.54 7.20 8.91
C GLY A 151 -7.48 7.12 7.81
N GLU A 152 -6.27 6.77 8.20
CA GLU A 152 -5.15 6.72 7.29
C GLU A 152 -4.52 5.33 7.28
N VAL A 153 -4.24 4.83 6.10
CA VAL A 153 -3.41 3.66 5.88
C VAL A 153 -2.19 4.11 5.09
N GLN A 154 -1.02 3.87 5.63
CA GLN A 154 0.24 4.23 5.02
C GLN A 154 0.96 2.97 4.54
N ILE A 155 1.31 2.94 3.27
CA ILE A 155 2.09 1.86 2.68
C ILE A 155 3.45 2.42 2.31
N THR A 156 4.49 1.83 2.89
CA THR A 156 5.88 2.21 2.62
C THR A 156 6.57 1.05 1.92
N ILE A 157 7.32 1.34 0.87
CA ILE A 157 8.00 0.34 0.06
C ILE A 157 9.48 0.69 -0.01
N VAL A 158 10.30 -0.29 0.30
CA VAL A 158 11.76 -0.16 0.25
C VAL A 158 12.33 -1.36 -0.51
N TYR A 159 13.29 -1.13 -1.39
CA TYR A 159 14.09 -2.20 -1.95
C TYR A 159 15.00 -2.81 -0.89
N GLU A 160 15.15 -4.12 -0.96
CA GLU A 160 16.10 -4.83 -0.13
C GLU A 160 17.34 -5.25 -0.95
#